data_6b0fb1ac86be268fde01204d3dd1a1fc
#
_entry.id   6b0fb1ac86be268fde01204d3dd1a1fc
#
_cell.length_a   1.000
_cell.length_b   1.000
_cell.length_c   1.000
_cell.angle_alpha   90.00
_cell.angle_beta   90.00
_cell.angle_gamma   90.00
#
_symmetry.space_group_name_H-M   'P 1'
#
loop_
_entity.id
_entity.type
_entity.pdbx_description
1 polymer ?
#
loop_
_entity_poly.entity_id
_entity_poly.type
_entity_poly.pdbx_seq_one_letter_code
_entity_poly.pdbx_strand_id
1 'polypeptide(L)'
;CGTESNNMIIKSCVEHLGVERIITSPLEHKCVAETCLEMRAKKGIELVCLKPDNKGVLDLAELEKILQSSDKKTLVSLMHANNEIGNLLDIDKVSEICKQNNALFHSDTVQTVAHLELNFAKTLVDFASCSAHKFHGPKGVGFAFVRKSSGLKGLIVGGTQERNLRAGTENVCGIVGLGKALEIFTKNMKEYTAHIQGIKDYAISELTKAIPHIKFNGNSTDSEKSLYTILSVSLPFKNPLIGLQLDMKGIAISQGSACSSGASKPSMVLMSILT
;
A
#
# COMPACT_ATOMS: atom_id res chain seq x y z
N CYS A 1 2.55 -12.31 -6.09
CA CYS A 1 3.15 -11.15 -5.44
C CYS A 1 2.15 -9.98 -5.41
N GLY A 2 2.42 -8.93 -4.63
CA GLY A 2 1.50 -7.78 -4.50
C GLY A 2 1.06 -7.18 -5.82
N THR A 3 1.98 -6.97 -6.77
CA THR A 3 1.65 -6.44 -8.11
C THR A 3 0.63 -7.31 -8.85
N GLU A 4 0.80 -8.63 -8.85
CA GLU A 4 -0.16 -9.55 -9.48
C GLU A 4 -1.53 -9.50 -8.77
N SER A 5 -1.54 -9.49 -7.44
CA SER A 5 -2.77 -9.39 -6.64
C SER A 5 -3.54 -8.11 -6.92
N ASN A 6 -2.85 -6.94 -6.89
CA ASN A 6 -3.47 -5.65 -7.19
C ASN A 6 -4.03 -5.60 -8.61
N ASN A 7 -3.27 -6.07 -9.60
CA ASN A 7 -3.74 -6.13 -10.99
C ASN A 7 -4.96 -7.04 -11.14
N MET A 8 -4.94 -8.24 -10.54
CA MET A 8 -6.04 -9.18 -10.57
C MET A 8 -7.31 -8.56 -9.99
N ILE A 9 -7.22 -7.96 -8.81
CA ILE A 9 -8.37 -7.38 -8.12
C ILE A 9 -8.96 -6.23 -8.94
N ILE A 10 -8.15 -5.24 -9.30
CA ILE A 10 -8.64 -4.04 -9.99
C ILE A 10 -9.21 -4.38 -11.38
N LYS A 11 -8.47 -5.17 -12.18
CA LYS A 11 -8.94 -5.57 -13.52
C LYS A 11 -10.21 -6.39 -13.45
N SER A 12 -10.27 -7.37 -12.54
CA SER A 12 -11.46 -8.21 -12.40
C SER A 12 -12.68 -7.43 -11.90
N CYS A 13 -12.52 -6.45 -11.01
CA CYS A 13 -13.61 -5.56 -10.60
C CYS A 13 -14.21 -4.81 -11.78
N VAL A 14 -13.39 -4.28 -12.68
CA VAL A 14 -13.87 -3.57 -13.87
C VAL A 14 -14.44 -4.54 -14.91
N GLU A 15 -13.74 -5.61 -15.23
CA GLU A 15 -14.07 -6.49 -16.35
C GLU A 15 -15.17 -7.49 -16.05
N HIS A 16 -15.35 -7.88 -14.78
CA HIS A 16 -16.27 -8.95 -14.41
C HIS A 16 -17.32 -8.56 -13.38
N LEU A 17 -17.04 -7.56 -12.54
CA LEU A 17 -18.00 -7.11 -11.54
C LEU A 17 -18.78 -5.86 -11.99
N GLY A 18 -18.48 -5.30 -13.17
CA GLY A 18 -19.19 -4.16 -13.72
C GLY A 18 -18.90 -2.84 -13.01
N VAL A 19 -17.69 -2.69 -12.46
CA VAL A 19 -17.26 -1.42 -11.88
C VAL A 19 -17.09 -0.38 -12.97
N GLU A 20 -17.73 0.77 -12.80
CA GLU A 20 -17.77 1.89 -13.74
C GLU A 20 -16.94 3.08 -13.27
N ARG A 21 -16.61 3.11 -11.95
CA ARG A 21 -15.81 4.15 -11.31
C ARG A 21 -14.79 3.55 -10.35
N ILE A 22 -13.55 4.04 -10.40
CA ILE A 22 -12.52 3.76 -9.39
C ILE A 22 -12.20 5.07 -8.66
N ILE A 23 -12.20 5.02 -7.32
CA ILE A 23 -11.70 6.09 -6.46
C ILE A 23 -10.36 5.61 -5.88
N THR A 24 -9.30 6.38 -6.08
CA THR A 24 -7.94 6.06 -5.64
C THR A 24 -7.22 7.32 -5.15
N SER A 25 -5.92 7.26 -4.89
CA SER A 25 -5.14 8.41 -4.45
C SER A 25 -3.77 8.48 -5.15
N PRO A 26 -3.08 9.64 -5.15
CA PRO A 26 -1.73 9.75 -5.69
C PRO A 26 -0.68 9.10 -4.75
N LEU A 27 -1.11 8.62 -3.59
CA LEU A 27 -0.27 7.92 -2.62
C LEU A 27 -0.08 6.45 -2.94
N GLU A 28 -0.85 5.90 -3.90
CA GLU A 28 -0.82 4.48 -4.23
C GLU A 28 0.52 4.00 -4.78
N HIS A 29 0.82 2.74 -4.51
CA HIS A 29 1.94 2.08 -5.18
C HIS A 29 1.73 2.10 -6.70
N LYS A 30 2.83 2.23 -7.46
CA LYS A 30 2.82 2.33 -8.92
C LYS A 30 1.98 1.22 -9.59
N CYS A 31 1.99 -0.01 -9.07
CA CYS A 31 1.20 -1.10 -9.65
C CYS A 31 -0.32 -0.90 -9.51
N VAL A 32 -0.79 -0.15 -8.51
CA VAL A 32 -2.21 0.24 -8.38
C VAL A 32 -2.51 1.40 -9.31
N ALA A 33 -1.73 2.48 -9.22
CA ALA A 33 -1.93 3.69 -10.01
C ALA A 33 -1.95 3.40 -11.52
N GLU A 34 -0.94 2.69 -12.03
CA GLU A 34 -0.83 2.33 -13.46
C GLU A 34 -1.97 1.40 -13.90
N THR A 35 -2.40 0.45 -13.04
CA THR A 35 -3.54 -0.42 -13.37
C THR A 35 -4.85 0.37 -13.46
N CYS A 36 -5.08 1.34 -12.56
CA CYS A 36 -6.24 2.21 -12.63
C CYS A 36 -6.23 3.07 -13.90
N LEU A 37 -5.09 3.63 -14.28
CA LEU A 37 -4.91 4.38 -15.52
C LEU A 37 -5.14 3.50 -16.76
N GLU A 38 -4.65 2.28 -16.75
CA GLU A 38 -4.88 1.29 -17.81
C GLU A 38 -6.38 0.98 -17.97
N MET A 39 -7.09 0.77 -16.86
CA MET A 39 -8.54 0.50 -16.90
C MET A 39 -9.32 1.70 -17.40
N ARG A 40 -8.98 2.91 -16.99
CA ARG A 40 -9.56 4.13 -17.55
C ARG A 40 -9.36 4.21 -19.07
N ALA A 41 -8.14 3.99 -19.54
CA ALA A 41 -7.80 4.08 -20.95
C ALA A 41 -8.49 3.01 -21.82
N LYS A 42 -8.53 1.75 -21.32
CA LYS A 42 -9.06 0.60 -22.09
C LYS A 42 -10.57 0.42 -21.98
N LYS A 43 -11.17 0.77 -20.86
CA LYS A 43 -12.59 0.49 -20.55
C LYS A 43 -13.44 1.75 -20.40
N GLY A 44 -12.83 2.94 -20.44
CA GLY A 44 -13.55 4.20 -20.31
C GLY A 44 -14.17 4.45 -18.94
N ILE A 45 -13.71 3.74 -17.89
CA ILE A 45 -14.23 3.95 -16.54
C ILE A 45 -13.87 5.34 -16.01
N GLU A 46 -14.68 5.86 -15.12
CA GLU A 46 -14.36 7.07 -14.38
C GLU A 46 -13.24 6.79 -13.36
N LEU A 47 -12.22 7.63 -13.34
CA LEU A 47 -11.12 7.55 -12.36
C LEU A 47 -11.09 8.84 -11.56
N VAL A 48 -11.41 8.74 -10.27
CA VAL A 48 -11.38 9.85 -9.30
C VAL A 48 -10.17 9.68 -8.40
N CYS A 49 -9.43 10.77 -8.20
CA CYS A 49 -8.22 10.77 -7.38
C CYS A 49 -8.44 11.67 -6.16
N LEU A 50 -8.56 11.08 -4.97
CA LEU A 50 -8.61 11.81 -3.71
C LEU A 50 -7.27 12.47 -3.44
N LYS A 51 -7.28 13.78 -3.21
CA LYS A 51 -6.06 14.52 -2.93
C LYS A 51 -5.73 14.43 -1.45
N PRO A 52 -4.47 14.10 -1.08
CA PRO A 52 -4.04 14.20 0.30
C PRO A 52 -3.80 15.66 0.69
N ASP A 53 -3.83 15.92 2.00
CA ASP A 53 -3.31 17.16 2.56
C ASP A 53 -1.76 17.20 2.53
N ASN A 54 -1.18 18.26 3.04
CA ASN A 54 0.29 18.45 3.10
C ASN A 54 1.01 17.48 4.05
N LYS A 55 0.28 16.66 4.80
CA LYS A 55 0.78 15.55 5.62
C LYS A 55 0.48 14.19 5.01
N GLY A 56 -0.12 14.14 3.82
CA GLY A 56 -0.48 12.88 3.18
C GLY A 56 -1.70 12.20 3.80
N VAL A 57 -2.61 12.95 4.42
CA VAL A 57 -3.86 12.43 4.98
C VAL A 57 -4.98 12.64 3.97
N LEU A 58 -5.78 11.59 3.74
CA LEU A 58 -6.95 11.65 2.86
C LEU A 58 -8.18 12.11 3.63
N ASP A 59 -8.97 13.00 3.04
CA ASP A 59 -10.25 13.43 3.62
C ASP A 59 -11.34 12.38 3.37
N LEU A 60 -11.73 11.66 4.42
CA LEU A 60 -12.76 10.63 4.35
C LEU A 60 -14.17 11.22 4.18
N ALA A 61 -14.41 12.49 4.56
CA ALA A 61 -15.68 13.16 4.29
C ALA A 61 -15.80 13.51 2.79
N GLU A 62 -14.70 13.83 2.12
CA GLU A 62 -14.66 13.98 0.65
C GLU A 62 -14.95 12.64 -0.03
N LEU A 63 -14.35 11.54 0.44
CA LEU A 63 -14.63 10.20 -0.07
C LEU A 63 -16.13 9.89 -0.02
N GLU A 64 -16.76 10.13 1.12
CA GLU A 64 -18.18 9.86 1.33
C GLU A 64 -19.04 10.70 0.38
N LYS A 65 -18.77 12.01 0.25
CA LYS A 65 -19.46 12.90 -0.70
C LYS A 65 -19.35 12.42 -2.15
N ILE A 66 -18.17 11.98 -2.56
CA ILE A 66 -17.94 11.45 -3.91
C ILE A 66 -18.74 10.16 -4.11
N LEU A 67 -18.79 9.27 -3.13
CA LEU A 67 -19.59 8.05 -3.22
C LEU A 67 -21.08 8.36 -3.36
N GLN A 68 -21.60 9.34 -2.62
CA GLN A 68 -23.00 9.77 -2.65
C GLN A 68 -23.37 10.56 -3.90
N SER A 69 -22.41 11.06 -4.66
CA SER A 69 -22.67 11.91 -5.85
C SER A 69 -23.12 11.13 -7.08
N SER A 70 -23.12 9.80 -7.07
CA SER A 70 -23.42 8.98 -8.25
C SER A 70 -23.73 7.53 -7.86
N ASP A 71 -24.69 6.93 -8.55
CA ASP A 71 -25.09 5.52 -8.41
C ASP A 71 -24.16 4.54 -9.16
N LYS A 72 -23.08 5.01 -9.78
CA LYS A 72 -22.12 4.16 -10.48
C LYS A 72 -21.53 3.11 -9.54
N LYS A 73 -21.48 1.88 -10.01
CA LYS A 73 -20.79 0.82 -9.27
C LYS A 73 -19.31 1.17 -9.11
N THR A 74 -18.90 1.38 -7.88
CA THR A 74 -17.61 1.96 -7.54
C THR A 74 -16.70 0.97 -6.82
N LEU A 75 -15.42 0.95 -7.22
CA LEU A 75 -14.32 0.38 -6.44
C LEU A 75 -13.53 1.52 -5.80
N VAL A 76 -13.45 1.52 -4.48
CA VAL A 76 -12.46 2.32 -3.73
C VAL A 76 -11.19 1.50 -3.60
N SER A 77 -10.05 2.04 -4.01
CA SER A 77 -8.74 1.37 -3.93
C SER A 77 -7.75 2.29 -3.26
N LEU A 78 -7.53 2.09 -1.96
CA LEU A 78 -6.68 2.92 -1.11
C LEU A 78 -5.77 2.03 -0.27
N MET A 79 -4.45 2.33 -0.30
CA MET A 79 -3.46 1.55 0.43
C MET A 79 -3.56 1.78 1.94
N HIS A 80 -3.29 0.72 2.72
CA HIS A 80 -3.36 0.78 4.18
C HIS A 80 -2.21 1.55 4.80
N ALA A 81 -0.98 1.35 4.30
CA ALA A 81 0.17 2.13 4.71
C ALA A 81 0.99 2.57 3.51
N ASN A 82 1.37 3.85 3.46
CA ASN A 82 2.18 4.33 2.37
C ASN A 82 3.64 3.88 2.51
N ASN A 83 4.20 3.34 1.44
CA ASN A 83 5.55 2.76 1.42
C ASN A 83 6.69 3.80 1.42
N GLU A 84 6.40 5.09 1.26
CA GLU A 84 7.40 6.16 1.21
C GLU A 84 7.37 7.03 2.46
N ILE A 85 6.19 7.40 2.95
CA ILE A 85 6.02 8.29 4.11
C ILE A 85 5.47 7.59 5.36
N GLY A 86 5.08 6.31 5.24
CA GLY A 86 4.62 5.51 6.36
C GLY A 86 3.20 5.79 6.85
N ASN A 87 2.50 6.79 6.32
CA ASN A 87 1.15 7.14 6.76
C ASN A 87 0.20 5.95 6.75
N LEU A 88 -0.57 5.82 7.82
CA LEU A 88 -1.61 4.81 7.97
C LEU A 88 -2.99 5.37 7.59
N LEU A 89 -3.76 4.58 6.87
CA LEU A 89 -5.17 4.82 6.57
C LEU A 89 -6.03 4.04 7.56
N ASP A 90 -7.07 4.65 8.08
CA ASP A 90 -8.10 3.93 8.85
C ASP A 90 -8.96 3.09 7.90
N ILE A 91 -8.51 1.85 7.64
CA ILE A 91 -9.21 0.93 6.72
C ILE A 91 -10.57 0.48 7.24
N ASP A 92 -10.77 0.45 8.55
CA ASP A 92 -12.07 0.08 9.13
C ASP A 92 -13.08 1.17 8.83
N LYS A 93 -12.72 2.45 9.06
CA LYS A 93 -13.57 3.59 8.73
C LYS A 93 -13.87 3.69 7.23
N VAL A 94 -12.85 3.51 6.37
CA VAL A 94 -13.05 3.50 4.91
C VAL A 94 -13.97 2.35 4.50
N SER A 95 -13.80 1.16 5.09
CA SER A 95 -14.64 0.01 4.76
C SER A 95 -16.11 0.20 5.17
N GLU A 96 -16.35 0.87 6.30
CA GLU A 96 -17.70 1.26 6.73
C GLU A 96 -18.35 2.23 5.74
N ILE A 97 -17.62 3.30 5.35
CA ILE A 97 -18.11 4.28 4.37
C ILE A 97 -18.43 3.59 3.04
N CYS A 98 -17.55 2.73 2.54
CA CYS A 98 -17.79 1.97 1.32
C CYS A 98 -19.03 1.09 1.43
N LYS A 99 -19.19 0.37 2.55
CA LYS A 99 -20.34 -0.51 2.78
C LYS A 99 -21.65 0.25 2.82
N GLN A 100 -21.69 1.41 3.47
CA GLN A 100 -22.87 2.28 3.56
C GLN A 100 -23.31 2.83 2.20
N ASN A 101 -22.34 2.99 1.27
CA ASN A 101 -22.55 3.53 -0.07
C ASN A 101 -22.52 2.46 -1.18
N ASN A 102 -22.66 1.18 -0.86
CA ASN A 102 -22.65 0.04 -1.80
C ASN A 102 -21.41 0.01 -2.72
N ALA A 103 -20.28 0.54 -2.27
CA ALA A 103 -19.01 0.50 -2.97
C ALA A 103 -18.17 -0.71 -2.53
N LEU A 104 -17.40 -1.28 -3.47
CA LEU A 104 -16.39 -2.30 -3.17
C LEU A 104 -15.15 -1.62 -2.61
N PHE A 105 -14.48 -2.25 -1.63
CA PHE A 105 -13.24 -1.73 -1.07
C PHE A 105 -12.08 -2.70 -1.24
N HIS A 106 -11.05 -2.24 -1.93
CA HIS A 106 -9.73 -2.87 -2.06
C HIS A 106 -8.69 -2.04 -1.29
N SER A 107 -7.85 -2.71 -0.50
CA SER A 107 -6.71 -2.08 0.13
C SER A 107 -5.41 -2.81 -0.21
N ASP A 108 -4.40 -2.08 -0.70
CA ASP A 108 -3.04 -2.58 -0.76
C ASP A 108 -2.47 -2.65 0.67
N THR A 109 -2.40 -3.85 1.23
CA THR A 109 -1.90 -4.12 2.58
C THR A 109 -0.48 -4.68 2.59
N VAL A 110 0.26 -4.54 1.49
CA VAL A 110 1.61 -5.08 1.32
C VAL A 110 2.57 -4.59 2.41
N GLN A 111 2.41 -3.37 2.90
CA GLN A 111 3.26 -2.82 3.95
C GLN A 111 2.80 -3.19 5.37
N THR A 112 1.57 -3.68 5.54
CA THR A 112 0.96 -3.83 6.88
C THR A 112 0.72 -5.26 7.29
N VAL A 113 0.57 -6.21 6.34
CA VAL A 113 0.50 -7.64 6.65
C VAL A 113 1.76 -8.06 7.41
N ALA A 114 1.59 -8.78 8.50
CA ALA A 114 2.60 -9.19 9.46
C ALA A 114 3.18 -8.04 10.33
N HIS A 115 2.99 -6.79 9.97
CA HIS A 115 3.47 -5.63 10.74
C HIS A 115 2.42 -5.04 11.68
N LEU A 116 1.15 -5.15 11.32
CA LEU A 116 0.01 -4.73 12.13
C LEU A 116 -0.95 -5.90 12.34
N GLU A 117 -1.72 -5.84 13.41
CA GLU A 117 -2.79 -6.80 13.65
C GLU A 117 -3.94 -6.54 12.66
N LEU A 118 -4.08 -7.42 11.66
CA LEU A 118 -5.11 -7.35 10.64
C LEU A 118 -6.09 -8.51 10.80
N ASN A 119 -7.38 -8.19 10.88
CA ASN A 119 -8.43 -9.20 11.00
C ASN A 119 -9.50 -8.99 9.92
N PHE A 120 -9.30 -9.60 8.76
CA PHE A 120 -10.25 -9.51 7.64
C PHE A 120 -11.61 -10.19 7.89
N ALA A 121 -11.79 -10.88 9.01
CA ALA A 121 -13.12 -11.35 9.43
C ALA A 121 -13.93 -10.24 10.09
N LYS A 122 -13.27 -9.26 10.72
CA LYS A 122 -13.92 -8.13 11.41
C LYS A 122 -14.05 -6.90 10.51
N THR A 123 -12.99 -6.53 9.79
CA THR A 123 -13.04 -5.41 8.83
C THR A 123 -13.93 -5.73 7.63
N LEU A 124 -14.58 -4.72 7.06
CA LEU A 124 -15.48 -4.88 5.90
C LEU A 124 -14.76 -4.77 4.54
N VAL A 125 -13.42 -4.85 4.54
CA VAL A 125 -12.61 -4.88 3.29
C VAL A 125 -13.05 -6.05 2.41
N ASP A 126 -13.27 -5.82 1.12
CA ASP A 126 -13.64 -6.85 0.15
C ASP A 126 -12.42 -7.56 -0.41
N PHE A 127 -11.35 -6.79 -0.66
CA PHE A 127 -10.12 -7.29 -1.26
C PHE A 127 -8.89 -6.68 -0.59
N ALA A 128 -7.86 -7.49 -0.38
CA ALA A 128 -6.57 -7.00 0.09
C ALA A 128 -5.42 -7.74 -0.60
N SER A 129 -4.29 -7.09 -0.74
CA SER A 129 -3.10 -7.64 -1.39
C SER A 129 -1.92 -7.77 -0.42
N CYS A 130 -1.08 -8.77 -0.65
CA CYS A 130 0.09 -9.04 0.17
C CYS A 130 1.29 -9.46 -0.67
N SER A 131 2.50 -9.19 -0.15
CA SER A 131 3.75 -9.66 -0.73
C SER A 131 4.71 -10.14 0.36
N ALA A 132 5.10 -11.41 0.30
CA ALA A 132 5.86 -12.07 1.38
C ALA A 132 7.21 -11.40 1.70
N HIS A 133 7.89 -10.85 0.68
CA HIS A 133 9.21 -10.22 0.86
C HIS A 133 9.18 -8.95 1.73
N LYS A 134 8.01 -8.43 2.06
CA LYS A 134 7.87 -7.26 2.96
C LYS A 134 7.96 -7.64 4.44
N PHE A 135 7.83 -8.94 4.74
CA PHE A 135 8.04 -9.51 6.07
C PHE A 135 9.00 -10.72 6.02
N HIS A 136 10.09 -10.55 5.26
CA HIS A 136 11.21 -11.50 5.13
C HIS A 136 10.85 -12.89 4.56
N GLY A 137 9.68 -13.02 3.94
CA GLY A 137 9.32 -14.20 3.17
C GLY A 137 9.96 -14.21 1.78
N PRO A 138 9.77 -15.28 0.99
CA PRO A 138 10.36 -15.39 -0.34
C PRO A 138 9.87 -14.30 -1.30
N LYS A 139 10.75 -13.84 -2.19
CA LYS A 139 10.37 -13.00 -3.33
C LYS A 139 9.50 -13.78 -4.31
N GLY A 140 8.65 -13.07 -5.06
CA GLY A 140 7.80 -13.66 -6.12
C GLY A 140 6.51 -14.30 -5.62
N VAL A 141 6.29 -14.41 -4.31
CA VAL A 141 5.07 -14.95 -3.69
C VAL A 141 4.33 -13.89 -2.88
N GLY A 142 3.03 -14.02 -2.78
CA GLY A 142 2.12 -13.18 -2.00
C GLY A 142 0.73 -13.80 -2.03
N PHE A 143 -0.26 -13.11 -1.51
CA PHE A 143 -1.65 -13.53 -1.61
C PHE A 143 -2.57 -12.35 -1.94
N ALA A 144 -3.73 -12.67 -2.44
CA ALA A 144 -4.89 -11.79 -2.49
C ALA A 144 -5.93 -12.33 -1.49
N PHE A 145 -6.37 -11.49 -0.56
CA PHE A 145 -7.60 -11.76 0.18
C PHE A 145 -8.77 -11.37 -0.71
N VAL A 146 -9.70 -12.29 -0.89
CA VAL A 146 -10.92 -12.11 -1.68
C VAL A 146 -12.09 -12.53 -0.81
N ARG A 147 -12.98 -11.60 -0.51
CA ARG A 147 -14.17 -11.91 0.29
C ARG A 147 -15.04 -12.94 -0.43
N LYS A 148 -15.49 -13.94 0.31
CA LYS A 148 -16.35 -15.00 -0.22
C LYS A 148 -17.59 -14.39 -0.90
N SER A 149 -17.99 -14.94 -2.04
CA SER A 149 -19.12 -14.46 -2.85
C SER A 149 -18.94 -13.09 -3.55
N SER A 150 -17.72 -12.54 -3.60
CA SER A 150 -17.46 -11.29 -4.34
C SER A 150 -17.70 -11.41 -5.86
N GLY A 151 -17.64 -12.63 -6.42
CA GLY A 151 -17.74 -12.87 -7.85
C GLY A 151 -16.47 -12.54 -8.63
N LEU A 152 -15.35 -12.25 -7.94
CA LEU A 152 -14.08 -11.95 -8.58
C LEU A 152 -13.61 -13.12 -9.45
N LYS A 153 -13.00 -12.83 -10.59
CA LYS A 153 -12.39 -13.81 -11.49
C LYS A 153 -10.87 -13.64 -11.54
N GLY A 154 -10.18 -14.72 -11.84
CA GLY A 154 -8.73 -14.71 -11.97
C GLY A 154 -8.25 -13.91 -13.18
N LEU A 155 -7.06 -13.31 -13.05
CA LEU A 155 -6.37 -12.63 -14.15
C LEU A 155 -5.71 -13.64 -15.11
N ILE A 156 -5.15 -14.73 -14.56
CA ILE A 156 -4.44 -15.77 -15.32
C ILE A 156 -5.41 -16.89 -15.60
N VAL A 157 -5.65 -17.17 -16.88
CA VAL A 157 -6.60 -18.17 -17.37
C VAL A 157 -5.88 -19.51 -17.55
N GLY A 158 -6.56 -20.64 -17.21
CA GLY A 158 -6.02 -21.99 -17.37
C GLY A 158 -6.73 -23.00 -16.49
N GLY A 159 -5.98 -23.78 -15.71
CA GLY A 159 -6.53 -24.76 -14.78
C GLY A 159 -7.27 -24.16 -13.60
N THR A 160 -7.80 -25.03 -12.74
CA THR A 160 -8.71 -24.66 -11.65
C THR A 160 -8.00 -24.31 -10.32
N GLN A 161 -6.69 -24.08 -10.37
CA GLN A 161 -5.90 -23.78 -9.19
C GLN A 161 -6.43 -22.52 -8.47
N GLU A 162 -6.09 -22.39 -7.19
CA GLU A 162 -6.54 -21.29 -6.34
C GLU A 162 -8.05 -21.03 -6.46
N ARG A 163 -8.86 -22.10 -6.52
CA ARG A 163 -10.33 -22.03 -6.65
C ARG A 163 -10.79 -21.25 -7.89
N ASN A 164 -10.13 -21.44 -9.01
CA ASN A 164 -10.31 -20.74 -10.28
C ASN A 164 -9.92 -19.24 -10.25
N LEU A 165 -9.23 -18.77 -9.22
CA LEU A 165 -8.80 -17.37 -9.12
C LEU A 165 -7.38 -17.13 -9.65
N ARG A 166 -6.58 -18.18 -9.78
CA ARG A 166 -5.23 -18.07 -10.35
C ARG A 166 -4.79 -19.40 -10.91
N ALA A 167 -4.86 -19.55 -12.21
CA ALA A 167 -4.43 -20.76 -12.89
C ALA A 167 -2.90 -20.94 -12.89
N GLY A 168 -2.46 -22.15 -13.14
CA GLY A 168 -1.05 -22.57 -13.13
C GLY A 168 -0.65 -23.25 -11.83
N THR A 169 0.30 -24.19 -11.93
CA THR A 169 0.79 -24.97 -10.80
C THR A 169 1.22 -24.07 -9.64
N GLU A 170 0.83 -24.44 -8.44
CA GLU A 170 1.12 -23.69 -7.23
C GLU A 170 2.62 -23.67 -6.91
N ASN A 171 3.15 -22.51 -6.53
CA ASN A 171 4.50 -22.37 -6.02
C ASN A 171 4.56 -22.83 -4.56
N VAL A 172 4.50 -24.13 -4.33
CA VAL A 172 4.41 -24.74 -2.99
C VAL A 172 5.54 -24.27 -2.08
N CYS A 173 6.78 -24.27 -2.57
CA CYS A 173 7.94 -23.81 -1.78
C CYS A 173 7.79 -22.34 -1.33
N GLY A 174 7.37 -21.48 -2.25
CA GLY A 174 7.12 -20.06 -1.94
C GLY A 174 5.96 -19.86 -0.96
N ILE A 175 4.87 -20.63 -1.12
CA ILE A 175 3.69 -20.56 -0.24
C ILE A 175 4.04 -21.03 1.17
N VAL A 176 4.78 -22.13 1.33
CA VAL A 176 5.25 -22.62 2.64
C VAL A 176 6.19 -21.60 3.29
N GLY A 177 7.12 -21.02 2.51
CA GLY A 177 8.03 -19.98 2.99
C GLY A 177 7.29 -18.70 3.43
N LEU A 178 6.24 -18.27 2.68
CA LEU A 178 5.36 -17.18 3.07
C LEU A 178 4.65 -17.50 4.40
N GLY A 179 4.05 -18.67 4.51
CA GLY A 179 3.37 -19.11 5.74
C GLY A 179 4.29 -19.12 6.94
N LYS A 180 5.52 -19.61 6.78
CA LYS A 180 6.52 -19.64 7.86
C LYS A 180 6.98 -18.24 8.28
N ALA A 181 7.21 -17.34 7.31
CA ALA A 181 7.55 -15.96 7.60
C ALA A 181 6.42 -15.24 8.36
N LEU A 182 5.16 -15.44 7.93
CA LEU A 182 3.99 -14.88 8.61
C LEU A 182 3.85 -15.39 10.04
N GLU A 183 4.03 -16.70 10.25
CA GLU A 183 4.01 -17.32 11.60
C GLU A 183 5.05 -16.68 12.53
N ILE A 184 6.31 -16.55 12.06
CA ILE A 184 7.41 -15.97 12.85
C ILE A 184 7.09 -14.51 13.21
N PHE A 185 6.66 -13.70 12.22
CA PHE A 185 6.33 -12.29 12.46
C PHE A 185 5.15 -12.11 13.40
N THR A 186 4.08 -12.88 13.20
CA THR A 186 2.89 -12.79 14.07
C THR A 186 3.23 -13.15 15.52
N LYS A 187 4.04 -14.19 15.72
CA LYS A 187 4.48 -14.62 17.05
C LYS A 187 5.31 -13.56 17.78
N ASN A 188 6.18 -12.85 17.05
CA ASN A 188 7.13 -11.89 17.64
C ASN A 188 6.72 -10.42 17.36
N MET A 189 5.52 -10.16 16.85
CA MET A 189 5.08 -8.85 16.37
C MET A 189 5.31 -7.73 17.40
N LYS A 190 4.93 -7.95 18.67
CA LYS A 190 5.09 -6.94 19.73
C LYS A 190 6.53 -6.58 19.99
N GLU A 191 7.43 -7.59 20.02
CA GLU A 191 8.86 -7.39 20.23
C GLU A 191 9.49 -6.64 19.07
N TYR A 192 9.21 -7.07 17.82
CA TYR A 192 9.75 -6.43 16.64
C TYR A 192 9.24 -4.99 16.49
N THR A 193 7.95 -4.76 16.73
CA THR A 193 7.38 -3.41 16.70
C THR A 193 8.06 -2.50 17.72
N ALA A 194 8.18 -2.93 18.97
CA ALA A 194 8.80 -2.13 20.02
C ALA A 194 10.28 -1.84 19.72
N HIS A 195 11.03 -2.83 19.23
CA HIS A 195 12.44 -2.67 18.90
C HIS A 195 12.65 -1.68 17.74
N ILE A 196 11.93 -1.87 16.62
CA ILE A 196 12.10 -1.01 15.43
C ILE A 196 11.55 0.40 15.68
N GLN A 197 10.43 0.53 16.42
CA GLN A 197 9.92 1.84 16.82
C GLN A 197 10.95 2.57 17.69
N GLY A 198 11.60 1.90 18.65
CA GLY A 198 12.65 2.50 19.47
C GLY A 198 13.84 3.01 18.65
N ILE A 199 14.26 2.27 17.61
CA ILE A 199 15.29 2.70 16.66
C ILE A 199 14.82 3.94 15.87
N LYS A 200 13.56 3.93 15.38
CA LYS A 200 12.96 5.06 14.66
C LYS A 200 12.93 6.31 15.54
N ASP A 201 12.49 6.20 16.77
CA ASP A 201 12.40 7.33 17.72
C ASP A 201 13.80 7.88 18.05
N TYR A 202 14.77 7.00 18.24
CA TYR A 202 16.17 7.38 18.43
C TYR A 202 16.71 8.13 17.20
N ALA A 203 16.47 7.62 15.99
CA ALA A 203 16.89 8.27 14.75
C ALA A 203 16.25 9.66 14.60
N ILE A 204 14.95 9.82 14.89
CA ILE A 204 14.26 11.10 14.86
C ILE A 204 14.92 12.10 15.82
N SER A 205 15.19 11.65 17.07
CA SER A 205 15.81 12.47 18.10
C SER A 205 17.21 12.96 17.68
N GLU A 206 18.07 12.06 17.24
CA GLU A 206 19.44 12.38 16.87
C GLU A 206 19.54 13.21 15.60
N LEU A 207 18.73 12.90 14.59
CA LEU A 207 18.67 13.72 13.36
C LEU A 207 18.19 15.14 13.64
N THR A 208 17.19 15.29 14.52
CA THR A 208 16.68 16.62 14.92
C THR A 208 17.73 17.45 15.64
N LYS A 209 18.55 16.82 16.49
CA LYS A 209 19.67 17.50 17.20
C LYS A 209 20.81 17.87 16.24
N ALA A 210 21.16 16.93 15.34
CA ALA A 210 22.35 17.07 14.49
C ALA A 210 22.15 17.96 13.24
N ILE A 211 20.91 18.05 12.73
CA ILE A 211 20.63 18.72 11.45
C ILE A 211 19.56 19.79 11.67
N PRO A 212 19.96 21.08 11.80
CA PRO A 212 19.01 22.18 11.91
C PRO A 212 18.05 22.22 10.70
N HIS A 213 16.77 22.49 10.94
CA HIS A 213 15.73 22.57 9.92
C HIS A 213 15.41 21.27 9.16
N ILE A 214 15.84 20.12 9.68
CA ILE A 214 15.41 18.83 9.14
C ILE A 214 13.88 18.72 9.21
N LYS A 215 13.27 18.08 8.20
CA LYS A 215 11.83 17.82 8.18
C LYS A 215 11.55 16.34 8.03
N PHE A 216 10.49 15.86 8.64
CA PHE A 216 9.99 14.51 8.48
C PHE A 216 8.69 14.58 7.69
N ASN A 217 8.61 13.82 6.60
CA ASN A 217 7.47 13.85 5.69
C ASN A 217 6.30 13.03 6.21
N GLY A 218 5.11 13.45 5.87
CA GLY A 218 3.89 12.80 6.33
C GLY A 218 3.72 12.86 7.85
N ASN A 219 3.21 11.78 8.41
CA ASN A 219 3.07 11.59 9.86
C ASN A 219 4.23 10.74 10.44
N SER A 220 5.41 10.74 9.81
CA SER A 220 6.53 9.85 10.15
C SER A 220 6.97 9.91 11.62
N THR A 221 6.70 11.02 12.33
CA THR A 221 7.05 11.20 13.76
C THR A 221 5.91 10.83 14.72
N ASP A 222 4.75 10.46 14.20
CA ASP A 222 3.58 10.06 15.00
C ASP A 222 3.43 8.54 14.93
N SER A 223 3.71 7.85 16.04
CA SER A 223 3.69 6.38 16.11
C SER A 223 2.30 5.76 15.95
N GLU A 224 1.22 6.52 16.16
CA GLU A 224 -0.16 6.06 15.98
C GLU A 224 -0.63 6.20 14.53
N LYS A 225 -0.06 7.17 13.78
CA LYS A 225 -0.47 7.52 12.42
C LYS A 225 0.53 7.08 11.35
N SER A 226 1.63 6.48 11.75
CA SER A 226 2.69 6.05 10.84
C SER A 226 3.22 4.67 11.19
N LEU A 227 3.46 3.87 10.16
CA LEU A 227 4.06 2.55 10.30
C LEU A 227 5.49 2.68 10.87
N TYR A 228 5.79 1.88 11.87
CA TYR A 228 7.05 1.91 12.60
C TYR A 228 8.29 1.58 11.74
N THR A 229 8.11 0.89 10.62
CA THR A 229 9.20 0.47 9.71
C THR A 229 9.65 1.56 8.73
N ILE A 230 8.97 2.70 8.66
CA ILE A 230 9.21 3.73 7.66
C ILE A 230 9.50 5.07 8.34
N LEU A 231 10.59 5.71 7.92
CA LEU A 231 10.95 7.07 8.30
C LEU A 231 11.32 7.86 7.03
N SER A 232 10.52 8.86 6.69
CA SER A 232 10.76 9.72 5.53
C SER A 232 11.32 11.06 5.97
N VAL A 233 12.49 11.42 5.43
CA VAL A 233 13.26 12.59 5.86
C VAL A 233 13.52 13.53 4.68
N SER A 234 13.28 14.82 4.86
CA SER A 234 13.70 15.88 3.96
C SER A 234 14.85 16.67 4.56
N LEU A 235 15.99 16.64 3.89
CA LEU A 235 17.18 17.38 4.31
C LEU A 235 17.06 18.86 3.90
N PRO A 236 17.58 19.81 4.71
CA PRO A 236 17.51 21.24 4.43
C PRO A 236 18.50 21.71 3.37
N PHE A 237 19.21 20.78 2.74
CA PHE A 237 20.23 21.06 1.70
C PHE A 237 20.10 20.09 0.54
N LYS A 238 20.56 20.51 -0.64
CA LYS A 238 20.59 19.66 -1.84
C LYS A 238 21.90 18.88 -1.91
N ASN A 239 21.83 17.57 -1.94
CA ASN A 239 22.96 16.68 -2.20
C ASN A 239 22.49 15.48 -3.03
N PRO A 240 22.60 15.53 -4.37
CA PRO A 240 22.15 14.43 -5.24
C PRO A 240 22.89 13.13 -5.00
N LEU A 241 24.09 13.18 -4.42
CA LEU A 241 24.95 12.02 -4.17
C LEU A 241 24.82 11.47 -2.74
N ILE A 242 23.91 12.01 -1.92
CA ILE A 242 23.81 11.62 -0.50
C ILE A 242 23.59 10.11 -0.32
N GLY A 243 22.77 9.49 -1.17
CA GLY A 243 22.54 8.04 -1.13
C GLY A 243 23.83 7.25 -1.35
N LEU A 244 24.61 7.60 -2.38
CA LEU A 244 25.87 6.96 -2.66
C LEU A 244 26.91 7.18 -1.54
N GLN A 245 26.98 8.42 -1.01
CA GLN A 245 27.91 8.76 0.08
C GLN A 245 27.60 7.99 1.37
N LEU A 246 26.32 7.77 1.67
CA LEU A 246 25.89 6.99 2.82
C LEU A 246 26.12 5.50 2.59
N ASP A 247 25.84 4.98 1.39
CA ASP A 247 26.10 3.59 1.01
C ASP A 247 27.59 3.23 1.15
N MET A 248 28.48 4.11 0.69
CA MET A 248 29.94 3.96 0.90
C MET A 248 30.35 3.92 2.38
N LYS A 249 29.52 4.39 3.29
CA LYS A 249 29.70 4.32 4.74
C LYS A 249 28.93 3.16 5.39
N GLY A 250 28.35 2.26 4.58
CA GLY A 250 27.55 1.13 5.04
C GLY A 250 26.13 1.50 5.53
N ILE A 251 25.63 2.68 5.17
CA ILE A 251 24.30 3.15 5.55
C ILE A 251 23.38 3.06 4.35
N ALA A 252 22.46 2.09 4.35
CA ALA A 252 21.50 1.90 3.29
C ALA A 252 20.28 2.83 3.47
N ILE A 253 20.02 3.63 2.44
CA ILE A 253 18.81 4.48 2.35
C ILE A 253 18.16 4.36 0.96
N SER A 254 16.88 4.75 0.88
CA SER A 254 16.21 4.96 -0.41
C SER A 254 16.08 6.45 -0.69
N GLN A 255 16.31 6.87 -1.93
CA GLN A 255 16.04 8.23 -2.41
C GLN A 255 14.89 8.20 -3.41
N GLY A 256 13.86 9.04 -3.21
CA GLY A 256 12.68 9.06 -4.06
C GLY A 256 11.93 7.72 -4.06
N SER A 257 11.28 7.38 -5.17
CA SER A 257 10.64 6.07 -5.34
C SER A 257 11.72 4.99 -5.55
N ALA A 258 11.87 4.09 -4.60
CA ALA A 258 12.83 2.97 -4.65
C ALA A 258 12.66 2.05 -5.89
N CYS A 259 11.50 2.13 -6.56
CA CYS A 259 11.17 1.33 -7.75
C CYS A 259 11.64 1.95 -9.07
N SER A 260 12.23 3.16 -9.08
CA SER A 260 12.75 3.81 -10.29
C SER A 260 14.25 3.56 -10.42
N SER A 261 14.62 2.34 -10.82
CA SER A 261 16.02 2.00 -11.16
C SER A 261 16.52 2.88 -12.32
N GLY A 262 17.50 3.74 -12.05
CA GLY A 262 18.32 4.38 -13.08
C GLY A 262 18.00 5.82 -13.48
N ALA A 263 16.90 6.43 -13.01
CA ALA A 263 16.67 7.88 -13.18
C ALA A 263 16.06 8.44 -11.90
N SER A 264 16.62 9.52 -11.36
CA SER A 264 16.05 10.21 -10.20
C SER A 264 14.78 10.97 -10.61
N LYS A 265 13.68 10.25 -10.82
CA LYS A 265 12.36 10.88 -10.95
C LYS A 265 11.88 11.29 -9.56
N PRO A 266 11.32 12.49 -9.39
CA PRO A 266 10.69 12.89 -8.13
C PRO A 266 9.65 11.87 -7.71
N SER A 267 9.55 11.61 -6.40
CA SER A 267 8.48 10.78 -5.86
C SER A 267 7.13 11.44 -6.11
N MET A 268 6.19 10.72 -6.71
CA MET A 268 4.82 11.21 -6.91
C MET A 268 4.12 11.47 -5.57
N VAL A 269 4.39 10.64 -4.56
CA VAL A 269 3.89 10.79 -3.19
C VAL A 269 4.38 12.11 -2.60
N LEU A 270 5.69 12.36 -2.61
CA LEU A 270 6.25 13.61 -2.08
C LEU A 270 5.79 14.82 -2.88
N MET A 271 5.68 14.73 -4.21
CA MET A 271 5.13 15.80 -5.04
C MET A 271 3.69 16.14 -4.66
N SER A 272 2.87 15.15 -4.32
CA SER A 272 1.46 15.38 -3.97
C SER A 272 1.23 16.02 -2.60
N ILE A 273 2.24 15.98 -1.72
CA ILE A 273 2.14 16.53 -0.35
C ILE A 273 2.99 17.78 -0.11
N LEU A 274 3.98 18.05 -0.98
CA LEU A 274 4.90 19.18 -0.83
C LEU A 274 4.58 20.36 -1.76
N THR A 275 3.60 20.21 -2.64
CA THR A 275 3.06 21.29 -3.49
C THR A 275 1.85 21.94 -2.83
#